data_8f20263eab359ec0a77204b557cd57bb
#
_entry.id   8f20263eab359ec0a77204b557cd57bb
#
_cell.length_a   1.000
_cell.length_b   1.000
_cell.length_c   1.000
_cell.angle_alpha   90.00
_cell.angle_beta   90.00
_cell.angle_gamma   90.00
#
_symmetry.space_group_name_H-M   'P 1'
#
loop_
_entity.id
_entity.type
_entity.pdbx_description
1 polymer ?
#
loop_
_entity_poly.entity_id
_entity_poly.type
_entity_poly.pdbx_seq_one_letter_code
_entity_poly.pdbx_strand_id
1 'polypeptide(L)'
;MQYHEIGKTGMKVSSLSFGASSLGGVFHDVKEKEGIEAVFTAVESGMNFIDVSPYYGHYKAETVLGKALKDIPRDRYYLSTKVGRYGKDGVNLWDYSAKRATESVYESMERLNIDFIDLILSLIHISEPT
;
A
#
# COMPACT_ATOMS: atom_id res chain seq x y z
N MET A 1 13.37 -10.46 -14.27
CA MET A 1 12.06 -10.46 -13.56
C MET A 1 10.98 -10.93 -14.52
N GLN A 2 10.14 -11.85 -14.07
CA GLN A 2 8.97 -12.30 -14.84
C GLN A 2 7.74 -11.50 -14.44
N TYR A 3 6.80 -11.32 -15.36
CA TYR A 3 5.57 -10.55 -15.15
C TYR A 3 4.36 -11.40 -15.53
N HIS A 4 3.30 -11.29 -14.75
CA HIS A 4 2.04 -12.03 -14.91
C HIS A 4 0.85 -11.09 -14.77
N GLU A 5 -0.22 -11.34 -15.50
CA GLU A 5 -1.44 -10.56 -15.36
C GLU A 5 -2.20 -10.96 -14.09
N ILE A 6 -2.66 -9.97 -13.33
CA ILE A 6 -3.58 -10.22 -12.22
C ILE A 6 -4.99 -10.41 -12.77
N GLY A 7 -5.46 -11.67 -12.77
CA GLY A 7 -6.80 -11.99 -13.23
C GLY A 7 -7.10 -11.42 -14.60
N LYS A 8 -8.18 -10.64 -14.71
CA LYS A 8 -8.62 -9.97 -15.94
C LYS A 8 -8.47 -8.45 -15.85
N THR A 9 -7.59 -7.96 -15.00
CA THR A 9 -7.43 -6.52 -14.74
C THR A 9 -6.62 -5.77 -15.80
N GLY A 10 -5.86 -6.49 -16.62
CA GLY A 10 -4.88 -5.88 -17.53
C GLY A 10 -3.57 -5.47 -16.86
N MET A 11 -3.48 -5.57 -15.52
CA MET A 11 -2.24 -5.24 -14.80
C MET A 11 -1.25 -6.38 -14.89
N LYS A 12 -0.11 -6.14 -15.53
CA LYS A 12 1.02 -7.07 -15.58
C LYS A 12 1.97 -6.75 -14.44
N VAL A 13 2.00 -7.61 -13.44
CA VAL A 13 2.78 -7.42 -12.23
C VAL A 13 3.97 -8.37 -12.18
N SER A 14 5.04 -7.91 -11.54
CA SER A 14 6.24 -8.72 -11.30
C SER A 14 5.94 -9.94 -10.43
N SER A 15 6.68 -11.02 -10.66
CA SER A 15 6.55 -12.25 -9.87
C SER A 15 6.85 -12.03 -8.39
N LEU A 16 7.68 -11.03 -8.09
CA LEU A 16 7.94 -10.57 -6.73
C LEU A 16 7.31 -9.19 -6.55
N SER A 17 6.65 -8.97 -5.44
CA SER A 17 6.07 -7.69 -5.06
C SER A 17 6.75 -7.16 -3.79
N PHE A 18 6.69 -5.85 -3.61
CA PHE A 18 7.21 -5.20 -2.42
C PHE A 18 6.11 -5.06 -1.37
N GLY A 19 6.25 -5.77 -0.26
CA GLY A 19 5.37 -5.63 0.90
C GLY A 19 5.90 -4.55 1.83
N ALA A 20 5.16 -3.46 1.98
CA ALA A 20 5.62 -2.27 2.70
C ALA A 20 5.34 -2.29 4.22
N SER A 21 4.87 -3.40 4.77
CA SER A 21 4.54 -3.51 6.20
C SER A 21 5.72 -3.17 7.12
N SER A 22 6.92 -3.59 6.74
CA SER A 22 8.14 -3.32 7.52
C SER A 22 8.47 -1.83 7.63
N LEU A 23 8.04 -1.00 6.66
CA LEU A 23 8.20 0.45 6.74
C LEU A 23 7.44 1.07 7.92
N GLY A 24 6.43 0.39 8.40
CA GLY A 24 5.67 0.78 9.59
C GLY A 24 6.25 0.27 10.90
N GLY A 25 7.39 -0.43 10.88
CA GLY A 25 7.98 -1.01 12.07
C GLY A 25 7.21 -2.23 12.59
N VAL A 26 6.46 -2.93 11.76
CA VAL A 26 5.58 -4.04 12.16
C VAL A 26 6.38 -5.22 12.75
N PHE A 27 7.55 -5.51 12.22
CA PHE A 27 8.38 -6.63 12.65
C PHE A 27 9.51 -6.19 13.60
N HIS A 28 10.10 -5.06 13.31
CA HIS A 28 11.17 -4.42 14.09
C HIS A 28 11.33 -2.96 13.65
N ASP A 29 12.02 -2.17 14.43
CA ASP A 29 12.29 -0.78 14.06
C ASP A 29 13.14 -0.72 12.78
N VAL A 30 12.71 0.11 11.85
CA VAL A 30 13.39 0.36 10.58
C VAL A 30 13.71 1.84 10.49
N LYS A 31 14.94 2.17 10.14
CA LYS A 31 15.32 3.55 9.85
C LYS A 31 14.63 4.00 8.57
N GLU A 32 14.00 5.16 8.61
CA GLU A 32 13.23 5.70 7.48
C GLU A 32 14.06 5.74 6.19
N LYS A 33 15.30 6.19 6.27
CA LYS A 33 16.21 6.25 5.13
C LYS A 33 16.43 4.88 4.49
N GLU A 34 16.70 3.86 5.30
CA GLU A 34 16.89 2.49 4.83
C GLU A 34 15.61 1.95 4.17
N GLY A 35 14.45 2.26 4.75
CA GLY A 35 13.16 1.90 4.18
C GLY A 35 12.94 2.52 2.80
N ILE A 36 13.22 3.81 2.65
CA ILE A 36 13.11 4.52 1.37
C ILE A 36 14.08 3.94 0.33
N GLU A 37 15.32 3.68 0.71
CA GLU A 37 16.32 3.05 -0.17
C GLU A 37 15.86 1.65 -0.63
N ALA A 38 15.23 0.89 0.26
CA ALA A 38 14.68 -0.42 -0.09
C ALA A 38 13.58 -0.33 -1.15
N VAL A 39 12.70 0.68 -1.09
CA VAL A 39 11.68 0.91 -2.11
C VAL A 39 12.32 1.20 -3.46
N PHE A 40 13.30 2.09 -3.52
CA PHE A 40 14.02 2.39 -4.76
C PHE A 40 14.70 1.16 -5.33
N THR A 41 15.40 0.40 -4.50
CA THR A 41 16.07 -0.83 -4.91
C THR A 41 15.08 -1.84 -5.49
N ALA A 42 13.92 -2.01 -4.86
CA ALA A 42 12.88 -2.91 -5.32
C ALA A 42 12.37 -2.51 -6.73
N VAL A 43 12.04 -1.25 -6.92
CA VAL A 43 11.55 -0.74 -8.21
C VAL A 43 12.63 -0.86 -9.30
N GLU A 44 13.87 -0.49 -8.98
CA GLU A 44 14.99 -0.61 -9.93
C GLU A 44 15.29 -2.07 -10.30
N SER A 45 15.01 -3.00 -9.39
CA SER A 45 15.15 -4.44 -9.65
C SER A 45 14.03 -5.04 -10.51
N GLY A 46 13.05 -4.24 -10.88
CA GLY A 46 11.92 -4.65 -11.73
C GLY A 46 10.64 -5.01 -10.97
N MET A 47 10.60 -4.87 -9.65
CA MET A 47 9.34 -5.01 -8.90
C MET A 47 8.44 -3.82 -9.25
N ASN A 48 7.24 -4.12 -9.73
CA ASN A 48 6.28 -3.09 -10.10
C ASN A 48 4.95 -3.19 -9.35
N PHE A 49 4.88 -4.00 -8.31
CA PHE A 49 3.69 -4.11 -7.47
C PHE A 49 4.08 -3.85 -6.01
N ILE A 50 3.44 -2.85 -5.40
CA ILE A 50 3.71 -2.43 -4.02
C ILE A 50 2.42 -2.55 -3.23
N ASP A 51 2.46 -3.30 -2.12
CA ASP A 51 1.33 -3.51 -1.23
C ASP A 51 1.57 -2.88 0.13
N VAL A 52 0.58 -2.15 0.62
CA VAL A 52 0.62 -1.44 1.90
C VAL A 52 -0.75 -1.48 2.58
N SER A 53 -0.84 -0.95 3.79
CA SER A 53 -2.10 -0.79 4.52
C SER A 53 -2.02 0.41 5.47
N PRO A 54 -3.14 1.13 5.67
CA PRO A 54 -3.23 2.16 6.71
C PRO A 54 -2.89 1.61 8.10
N TYR A 55 -3.27 0.36 8.36
CA TYR A 55 -3.04 -0.29 9.65
C TYR A 55 -1.55 -0.53 9.95
N TYR A 56 -0.69 -0.70 8.95
CA TYR A 56 0.72 -1.01 9.18
C TYR A 56 1.46 0.13 9.87
N GLY A 57 1.80 -0.08 11.15
CA GLY A 57 2.42 0.93 11.98
C GLY A 57 1.54 2.16 12.22
N HIS A 58 0.22 2.00 12.23
CA HIS A 58 -0.75 3.09 12.41
C HIS A 58 -0.43 4.27 11.48
N TYR A 59 -0.58 4.02 10.16
CA TYR A 59 -0.34 4.98 9.06
C TYR A 59 1.13 5.25 8.72
N LYS A 60 2.07 4.78 9.53
CA LYS A 60 3.51 5.04 9.30
C LYS A 60 4.02 4.43 8.00
N ALA A 61 3.60 3.20 7.67
CA ALA A 61 4.06 2.53 6.45
C ALA A 61 3.67 3.32 5.20
N GLU A 62 2.41 3.79 5.11
CA GLU A 62 1.97 4.62 3.99
C GLU A 62 2.72 5.95 3.93
N THR A 63 2.96 6.57 5.08
CA THR A 63 3.67 7.85 5.15
C THR A 63 5.13 7.73 4.68
N VAL A 64 5.84 6.71 5.15
CA VAL A 64 7.24 6.45 4.73
C VAL A 64 7.29 6.07 3.25
N LEU A 65 6.39 5.18 2.82
CA LEU A 65 6.30 4.80 1.41
C LEU A 65 6.04 6.01 0.53
N GLY A 66 5.14 6.91 0.94
CA GLY A 66 4.82 8.14 0.22
C GLY A 66 6.02 9.05 0.00
N LYS A 67 6.96 9.08 0.94
CA LYS A 67 8.22 9.83 0.78
C LYS A 67 9.10 9.27 -0.33
N ALA A 68 9.08 7.95 -0.53
CA ALA A 68 9.79 7.33 -1.65
C ALA A 68 9.04 7.53 -2.97
N LEU A 69 7.72 7.34 -2.97
CA LEU A 69 6.91 7.36 -4.19
C LEU A 69 6.89 8.70 -4.90
N LYS A 70 7.02 9.81 -4.19
CA LYS A 70 7.08 11.14 -4.82
C LYS A 70 8.24 11.30 -5.79
N ASP A 71 9.30 10.53 -5.65
CA ASP A 71 10.49 10.55 -6.50
C ASP A 71 10.53 9.38 -7.51
N ILE A 72 9.45 8.60 -7.60
CA ILE A 72 9.30 7.49 -8.55
C ILE A 72 8.17 7.82 -9.53
N PRO A 73 8.40 7.77 -10.85
CA PRO A 73 7.35 8.01 -11.83
C PRO A 73 6.15 7.08 -11.59
N ARG A 74 4.94 7.63 -11.60
CA ARG A 74 3.71 6.90 -11.22
C ARG A 74 3.44 5.68 -12.12
N ASP A 75 3.87 5.72 -13.37
CA ASP A 75 3.72 4.63 -14.33
C ASP A 75 4.69 3.46 -14.13
N ARG A 76 5.59 3.56 -13.17
CA ARG A 76 6.59 2.53 -12.87
C ARG A 76 6.06 1.45 -11.91
N TYR A 77 4.90 1.66 -11.28
CA TYR A 77 4.38 0.73 -10.28
C TYR A 77 2.87 0.70 -10.23
N TYR A 78 2.34 -0.42 -9.77
CA TYR A 78 0.97 -0.58 -9.30
C TYR A 78 0.96 -0.52 -7.78
N LEU A 79 -0.02 0.18 -7.22
CA LEU A 79 -0.15 0.31 -5.78
C LEU A 79 -1.43 -0.34 -5.28
N SER A 80 -1.28 -1.19 -4.27
CA SER A 80 -2.37 -1.78 -3.51
C SER A 80 -2.36 -1.24 -2.08
N THR A 81 -3.52 -0.83 -1.59
CA THR A 81 -3.72 -0.56 -0.15
C THR A 81 -5.01 -1.20 0.32
N LYS A 82 -5.38 -0.97 1.56
CA LYS A 82 -6.47 -1.70 2.20
C LYS A 82 -7.46 -0.77 2.88
N VAL A 83 -8.66 -1.27 3.09
CA VAL A 83 -9.71 -0.59 3.85
C VAL A 83 -10.27 -1.53 4.93
N GLY A 84 -10.84 -0.97 5.97
CA GLY A 84 -11.59 -1.69 6.99
C GLY A 84 -10.92 -1.78 8.35
N ARG A 85 -9.60 -1.70 8.42
CA ARG A 85 -8.87 -1.75 9.70
C ARG A 85 -7.96 -0.54 9.85
N TYR A 86 -8.13 0.15 10.96
CA TYR A 86 -7.44 1.40 11.25
C TYR A 86 -6.91 1.38 12.67
N GLY A 87 -6.12 2.36 13.04
CA GLY A 87 -5.65 2.56 14.40
C GLY A 87 -5.78 4.01 14.81
N LYS A 88 -6.01 4.24 16.09
CA LYS A 88 -5.97 5.56 16.69
C LYS A 88 -5.52 5.41 18.14
N ASP A 89 -4.51 6.18 18.53
CA ASP A 89 -4.00 6.22 19.91
C ASP A 89 -3.71 4.82 20.49
N GLY A 90 -3.13 3.94 19.67
CA GLY A 90 -2.81 2.56 20.07
C GLY A 90 -4.00 1.60 20.07
N VAL A 91 -5.19 2.05 19.71
CA VAL A 91 -6.40 1.24 19.66
C VAL A 91 -6.69 0.81 18.22
N ASN A 92 -6.98 -0.48 18.03
CA ASN A 92 -7.43 -0.99 16.74
C ASN A 92 -8.89 -0.62 16.53
N LEU A 93 -9.18 -0.01 15.38
CA LEU A 93 -10.51 0.36 14.96
C LEU A 93 -10.89 -0.40 13.69
N TRP A 94 -12.07 -0.98 13.69
CA TRP A 94 -12.64 -1.69 12.56
C TRP A 94 -13.88 -0.93 12.07
N ASP A 95 -13.89 -0.53 10.81
CA ASP A 95 -15.02 0.14 10.20
C ASP A 95 -15.07 -0.20 8.71
N TYR A 96 -16.07 -0.95 8.31
CA TYR A 96 -16.27 -1.41 6.94
C TYR A 96 -17.39 -0.65 6.22
N SER A 97 -17.84 0.48 6.77
CA SER A 97 -18.86 1.31 6.11
C SER A 97 -18.31 1.90 4.81
N ALA A 98 -19.21 2.10 3.84
CA ALA A 98 -18.88 2.74 2.58
C ALA A 98 -18.32 4.15 2.79
N LYS A 99 -18.89 4.90 3.75
CA LYS A 99 -18.38 6.22 4.12
C LYS A 99 -16.93 6.19 4.58
N ARG A 100 -16.61 5.30 5.53
CA ARG A 100 -15.25 5.22 6.07
C ARG A 100 -14.25 4.69 5.02
N ALA A 101 -14.66 3.72 4.21
CA ALA A 101 -13.83 3.21 3.11
C ALA A 101 -13.47 4.34 2.13
N THR A 102 -14.44 5.16 1.75
CA THR A 102 -14.22 6.30 0.86
C THR A 102 -13.26 7.32 1.47
N GLU A 103 -13.47 7.71 2.71
CA GLU A 103 -12.57 8.61 3.44
C GLU A 103 -11.15 8.05 3.51
N SER A 104 -11.03 6.75 3.82
CA SER A 104 -9.75 6.06 3.93
C SER A 104 -8.95 6.09 2.63
N VAL A 105 -9.62 5.92 1.50
CA VAL A 105 -8.95 5.98 0.18
C VAL A 105 -8.31 7.35 -0.04
N TYR A 106 -9.02 8.43 0.23
CA TYR A 106 -8.48 9.78 0.09
C TYR A 106 -7.34 10.04 1.07
N GLU A 107 -7.47 9.60 2.31
CA GLU A 107 -6.42 9.72 3.32
C GLU A 107 -5.15 8.94 2.91
N SER A 108 -5.32 7.74 2.37
CA SER A 108 -4.20 6.93 1.87
C SER A 108 -3.50 7.61 0.69
N MET A 109 -4.24 8.17 -0.25
CA MET A 109 -3.66 8.90 -1.38
C MET A 109 -2.84 10.10 -0.90
N GLU A 110 -3.32 10.81 0.10
CA GLU A 110 -2.59 11.94 0.70
C GLU A 110 -1.27 11.48 1.35
N ARG A 111 -1.32 10.43 2.18
CA ARG A 111 -0.11 9.88 2.81
C ARG A 111 0.90 9.35 1.80
N LEU A 112 0.40 8.70 0.75
CA LEU A 112 1.22 8.08 -0.29
C LEU A 112 1.72 9.05 -1.37
N ASN A 113 1.25 10.31 -1.36
CA ASN A 113 1.56 11.32 -2.38
C ASN A 113 1.21 10.86 -3.81
N ILE A 114 0.03 10.27 -3.98
CA ILE A 114 -0.46 9.76 -5.28
C ILE A 114 -1.88 10.24 -5.56
N ASP A 115 -2.26 10.28 -6.83
CA ASP A 115 -3.57 10.75 -7.28
C ASP A 115 -4.58 9.63 -7.51
N PHE A 116 -4.13 8.39 -7.56
CA PHE A 116 -4.99 7.22 -7.71
C PHE A 116 -4.33 5.96 -7.13
N ILE A 117 -5.17 4.99 -6.79
CA ILE A 117 -4.77 3.67 -6.29
C ILE A 117 -5.23 2.63 -7.30
N ASP A 118 -4.37 1.66 -7.62
CA ASP A 118 -4.68 0.63 -8.62
C ASP A 118 -5.56 -0.48 -8.07
N LEU A 119 -5.36 -0.86 -6.80
CA LEU A 119 -6.07 -1.97 -6.18
C LEU A 119 -6.37 -1.66 -4.71
N ILE A 120 -7.59 -1.93 -4.28
CA ILE A 120 -8.00 -1.81 -2.89
C ILE A 120 -8.49 -3.17 -2.40
N LEU A 121 -7.93 -3.61 -1.28
CA LEU A 121 -8.33 -4.85 -0.62
C LEU A 121 -9.13 -4.54 0.64
N SER A 122 -10.28 -5.20 0.79
CA SER A 122 -11.00 -5.20 2.05
C SER A 122 -10.45 -6.27 2.96
N LEU A 123 -10.28 -5.94 4.25
CA LEU A 123 -9.73 -6.87 5.23
C LEU A 123 -10.74 -7.88 5.76
N ILE A 124 -11.97 -7.81 5.28
CA ILE A 124 -12.98 -8.86 5.49
C ILE A 124 -13.70 -9.14 4.18
N HIS A 125 -14.27 -10.34 4.10
CA HIS A 125 -15.19 -10.70 3.03
C HIS A 125 -16.54 -10.01 3.31
N ILE A 126 -16.87 -8.97 2.54
CA ILE A 126 -18.00 -8.09 2.86
C ILE A 126 -19.29 -8.52 2.20
N SER A 127 -19.23 -9.04 1.01
CA SER A 127 -20.40 -9.55 0.29
C SER A 127 -19.96 -10.25 -0.98
N GLU A 128 -20.78 -11.19 -1.43
CA GLU A 128 -20.65 -11.72 -2.77
C GLU A 128 -20.90 -10.57 -3.77
N PRO A 129 -20.12 -10.48 -4.84
CA PRO A 129 -20.45 -9.60 -5.95
C PRO A 129 -21.78 -10.07 -6.54
N THR A 130 -22.74 -9.22 -6.52
CA THR A 130 -24.04 -9.50 -7.15
C THR A 130 -24.04 -9.07 -8.60
#